data_f279bc823d2e6e52f1edd2143ea444a4
#
_entry.id   f279bc823d2e6e52f1edd2143ea444a4
#
_cell.length_a   1.000
_cell.length_b   1.000
_cell.length_c   1.000
_cell.angle_alpha   90.00
_cell.angle_beta   90.00
_cell.angle_gamma   90.00
#
_symmetry.space_group_name_H-M   'P 1'
#
loop_
_entity.id
_entity.type
_entity.pdbx_description
1 polymer ?
#
loop_
_entity_poly.entity_id
_entity_poly.type
_entity_poly.pdbx_seq_one_letter_code
_entity_poly.pdbx_strand_id
1 'polypeptide(L)'
;TDGLDGLSSSVSIPVFLGLGLISSSRFPSVGVFSLVFMASLMGFVMFNSYPARVFMGDTGSMALGGAISTICILNGMIFYLPIIGGIYVIEALSVIIQVVSYKTRNKKRVFLMSPIHHHYELKGYKEPQIVTSFAVISGILTIISVYLFFNI
;
A
#
# COMPACT_ATOMS: atom_id res chain seq x y z
N THR A 1 7.00 0.10 2.14
CA THR A 1 5.84 0.08 3.07
C THR A 1 5.93 -0.99 4.16
N ASP A 2 6.90 -1.89 4.12
CA ASP A 2 7.07 -2.96 5.11
C ASP A 2 8.02 -2.55 6.27
N GLY A 3 8.02 -1.26 6.64
CA GLY A 3 8.92 -0.70 7.67
C GLY A 3 8.30 -0.55 9.05
N LEU A 4 6.99 -0.74 9.21
CA LEU A 4 6.27 -0.72 10.49
C LEU A 4 5.41 -1.96 10.64
N ASP A 5 5.18 -2.39 11.89
CA ASP A 5 4.35 -3.55 12.22
C ASP A 5 2.95 -3.41 11.66
N GLY A 6 2.58 -4.30 10.73
CA GLY A 6 1.26 -4.33 10.11
C GLY A 6 1.00 -3.27 9.03
N LEU A 7 1.94 -2.40 8.70
CA LEU A 7 1.71 -1.33 7.73
C LEU A 7 1.40 -1.88 6.34
N SER A 8 2.27 -2.73 5.81
CA SER A 8 2.13 -3.32 4.48
C SER A 8 0.84 -4.13 4.35
N SER A 9 0.54 -4.97 5.35
CA SER A 9 -0.67 -5.78 5.39
C SER A 9 -1.93 -4.93 5.43
N SER A 10 -1.98 -3.94 6.33
CA SER A 10 -3.17 -3.10 6.55
C SER A 10 -3.48 -2.20 5.36
N VAL A 11 -2.46 -1.67 4.70
CA VAL A 11 -2.61 -0.86 3.48
C VAL A 11 -3.05 -1.72 2.28
N SER A 12 -2.60 -2.99 2.22
CA SER A 12 -2.92 -3.89 1.12
C SER A 12 -4.35 -4.44 1.16
N ILE A 13 -4.94 -4.61 2.34
CA ILE A 13 -6.30 -5.16 2.49
C ILE A 13 -7.33 -4.40 1.65
N PRO A 14 -7.50 -3.07 1.78
CA PRO A 14 -8.45 -2.33 0.96
C PRO A 14 -8.10 -2.36 -0.54
N VAL A 15 -6.82 -2.36 -0.89
CA VAL A 15 -6.37 -2.47 -2.29
C VAL A 15 -6.85 -3.78 -2.92
N PHE A 16 -6.61 -4.92 -2.26
CA PHE A 16 -7.08 -6.21 -2.76
C PHE A 16 -8.60 -6.35 -2.77
N LEU A 17 -9.31 -5.70 -1.83
CA LEU A 17 -10.77 -5.61 -1.88
C LEU A 17 -11.23 -4.89 -3.15
N GLY A 18 -10.69 -3.71 -3.42
CA GLY A 18 -11.05 -2.92 -4.61
C GLY A 18 -10.71 -3.64 -5.91
N LEU A 19 -9.51 -4.23 -5.99
CA LEU A 19 -9.10 -5.05 -7.14
C LEU A 19 -10.01 -6.27 -7.32
N GLY A 20 -10.43 -6.90 -6.22
CA GLY A 20 -11.38 -8.02 -6.24
C GLY A 20 -12.74 -7.61 -6.81
N LEU A 21 -13.30 -6.49 -6.37
CA LEU A 21 -14.57 -5.96 -6.88
C LEU A 21 -14.50 -5.63 -8.36
N ILE A 22 -13.47 -4.93 -8.79
CA ILE A 22 -13.25 -4.56 -10.20
C ILE A 22 -13.05 -5.81 -11.06
N SER A 23 -12.18 -6.71 -10.65
CA SER A 23 -11.87 -7.92 -11.43
C SER A 23 -13.07 -8.85 -11.54
N SER A 24 -13.93 -8.92 -10.53
CA SER A 24 -15.12 -9.78 -10.56
C SER A 24 -16.06 -9.47 -11.72
N SER A 25 -16.08 -8.22 -12.22
CA SER A 25 -16.89 -7.81 -13.37
C SER A 25 -16.32 -8.23 -14.73
N ARG A 26 -15.01 -8.40 -14.84
CA ARG A 26 -14.30 -8.72 -16.09
C ARG A 26 -13.69 -10.10 -16.12
N PHE A 27 -13.03 -10.48 -15.06
CA PHE A 27 -12.29 -11.74 -14.89
C PHE A 27 -12.61 -12.35 -13.52
N PRO A 28 -13.71 -13.11 -13.38
CA PRO A 28 -14.16 -13.63 -12.08
C PRO A 28 -13.09 -14.41 -11.33
N SER A 29 -12.25 -15.17 -12.02
CA SER A 29 -11.15 -15.94 -11.40
C SER A 29 -10.11 -15.02 -10.75
N VAL A 30 -9.80 -13.89 -11.38
CA VAL A 30 -8.86 -12.89 -10.84
C VAL A 30 -9.51 -12.16 -9.65
N GLY A 31 -10.83 -11.93 -9.72
CA GLY A 31 -11.61 -11.39 -8.61
C GLY A 31 -11.54 -12.29 -7.38
N VAL A 32 -11.82 -13.58 -7.56
CA VAL A 32 -11.71 -14.58 -6.47
C VAL A 32 -10.30 -14.63 -5.91
N PHE A 33 -9.28 -14.66 -6.76
CA PHE A 33 -7.87 -14.64 -6.32
C PHE A 33 -7.58 -13.40 -5.43
N SER A 34 -8.03 -12.22 -5.86
CA SER A 34 -7.83 -10.98 -5.09
C SER A 34 -8.52 -11.02 -3.73
N LEU A 35 -9.75 -11.53 -3.66
CA LEU A 35 -10.51 -11.64 -2.41
C LEU A 35 -9.91 -12.68 -1.46
N VAL A 36 -9.41 -13.80 -1.98
CA VAL A 36 -8.68 -14.81 -1.19
C VAL A 36 -7.39 -14.21 -0.64
N PHE A 37 -6.66 -13.45 -1.47
CA PHE A 37 -5.44 -12.75 -1.03
C PHE A 37 -5.74 -11.75 0.08
N MET A 38 -6.81 -10.96 -0.07
CA MET A 38 -7.31 -10.05 0.97
C MET A 38 -7.61 -10.81 2.28
N ALA A 39 -8.36 -11.91 2.20
CA ALA A 39 -8.71 -12.71 3.38
C ALA A 39 -7.46 -13.27 4.09
N SER A 40 -6.46 -13.71 3.32
CA SER A 40 -5.17 -14.15 3.85
C SER A 40 -4.43 -13.04 4.59
N LEU A 41 -4.46 -11.81 4.05
CA LEU A 41 -3.87 -10.64 4.71
C LEU A 41 -4.62 -10.27 5.99
N MET A 42 -5.95 -10.40 6.03
CA MET A 42 -6.73 -10.17 7.25
C MET A 42 -6.34 -11.16 8.36
N GLY A 43 -6.12 -12.42 8.02
CA GLY A 43 -5.58 -13.40 8.95
C GLY A 43 -4.16 -13.09 9.39
N PHE A 44 -3.31 -12.70 8.46
CA PHE A 44 -1.92 -12.37 8.73
C PHE A 44 -1.77 -11.13 9.62
N VAL A 45 -2.57 -10.08 9.41
CA VAL A 45 -2.50 -8.85 10.19
C VAL A 45 -2.77 -9.07 11.68
N MET A 46 -3.51 -10.11 12.05
CA MET A 46 -3.75 -10.48 13.46
C MET A 46 -2.45 -10.82 14.20
N PHE A 47 -1.44 -11.29 13.48
CA PHE A 47 -0.12 -11.65 14.04
C PHE A 47 0.96 -10.61 13.71
N ASN A 48 0.74 -9.83 12.66
CA ASN A 48 1.67 -8.81 12.17
C ASN A 48 1.40 -7.41 12.73
N SER A 49 0.24 -7.18 13.41
CA SER A 49 -0.06 -5.91 14.09
C SER A 49 0.84 -5.67 15.29
N TYR A 50 1.08 -4.39 15.60
CA TYR A 50 1.94 -3.96 16.71
C TYR A 50 1.44 -4.46 18.09
N PRO A 51 2.29 -5.07 18.93
CA PRO A 51 3.64 -5.53 18.63
C PRO A 51 3.62 -6.82 17.79
N ALA A 52 4.30 -6.81 16.64
CA ALA A 52 4.24 -7.92 15.70
C ALA A 52 4.91 -9.17 16.25
N ARG A 53 4.24 -10.32 16.03
CA ARG A 53 4.75 -11.65 16.34
C ARG A 53 5.33 -12.35 15.11
N VAL A 54 4.92 -11.92 13.92
CA VAL A 54 5.34 -12.45 12.62
C VAL A 54 5.58 -11.28 11.68
N PHE A 55 6.65 -11.32 10.90
CA PHE A 55 7.02 -10.30 9.93
C PHE A 55 6.80 -10.82 8.51
N MET A 56 6.39 -9.93 7.59
CA MET A 56 6.12 -10.27 6.19
C MET A 56 7.41 -10.59 5.42
N GLY A 57 8.44 -9.78 5.64
CA GLY A 57 9.72 -9.88 4.95
C GLY A 57 9.63 -9.59 3.44
N ASP A 58 10.79 -9.63 2.79
CA ASP A 58 10.91 -9.27 1.36
C ASP A 58 10.09 -10.20 0.45
N THR A 59 10.02 -11.48 0.78
CA THR A 59 9.24 -12.45 -0.01
C THR A 59 7.76 -12.08 -0.04
N GLY A 60 7.18 -11.71 1.10
CA GLY A 60 5.77 -11.32 1.18
C GLY A 60 5.52 -9.95 0.55
N SER A 61 6.34 -8.95 0.84
CA SER A 61 6.17 -7.59 0.29
C SER A 61 6.35 -7.55 -1.23
N MET A 62 7.30 -8.32 -1.79
CA MET A 62 7.45 -8.47 -3.24
C MET A 62 6.28 -9.21 -3.87
N ALA A 63 5.75 -10.26 -3.21
CA ALA A 63 4.57 -10.98 -3.68
C ALA A 63 3.34 -10.06 -3.74
N LEU A 64 3.14 -9.17 -2.73
CA LEU A 64 2.08 -8.16 -2.74
C LEU A 64 2.20 -7.23 -3.95
N GLY A 65 3.38 -6.65 -4.16
CA GLY A 65 3.64 -5.74 -5.28
C GLY A 65 3.42 -6.42 -6.63
N GLY A 66 3.92 -7.64 -6.79
CA GLY A 66 3.74 -8.46 -8.00
C GLY A 66 2.27 -8.78 -8.27
N ALA A 67 1.53 -9.20 -7.25
CA ALA A 67 0.10 -9.50 -7.38
C ALA A 67 -0.72 -8.27 -7.77
N ILE A 68 -0.55 -7.13 -7.08
CA ILE A 68 -1.25 -5.88 -7.38
C ILE A 68 -0.97 -5.43 -8.81
N SER A 69 0.30 -5.41 -9.22
CA SER A 69 0.71 -5.00 -10.56
C SER A 69 0.13 -5.90 -11.64
N THR A 70 0.20 -7.22 -11.45
CA THR A 70 -0.34 -8.20 -12.41
C THR A 70 -1.86 -8.07 -12.56
N ILE A 71 -2.59 -7.94 -11.45
CA ILE A 71 -4.04 -7.76 -11.47
C ILE A 71 -4.41 -6.47 -12.20
N CYS A 72 -3.70 -5.37 -11.95
CA CYS A 72 -3.93 -4.10 -12.65
C CYS A 72 -3.67 -4.21 -14.15
N ILE A 73 -2.62 -4.92 -14.57
CA ILE A 73 -2.31 -5.15 -15.99
C ILE A 73 -3.41 -5.97 -16.65
N LEU A 74 -3.83 -7.08 -16.04
CA LEU A 74 -4.88 -7.97 -16.58
C LEU A 74 -6.22 -7.24 -16.76
N ASN A 75 -6.54 -6.33 -15.86
CA ASN A 75 -7.77 -5.52 -15.95
C ASN A 75 -7.66 -4.27 -16.84
N GLY A 76 -6.47 -3.99 -17.42
CA GLY A 76 -6.22 -2.76 -18.18
C GLY A 76 -6.19 -1.50 -17.32
N MET A 77 -5.86 -1.63 -16.03
CA MET A 77 -5.94 -0.59 -15.01
C MET A 77 -4.61 0.08 -14.69
N ILE A 78 -3.66 0.10 -15.63
CA ILE A 78 -2.32 0.66 -15.37
C ILE A 78 -2.39 2.12 -14.88
N PHE A 79 -3.28 2.93 -15.45
CA PHE A 79 -3.45 4.33 -15.05
C PHE A 79 -4.16 4.51 -13.70
N TYR A 80 -4.88 3.50 -13.22
CA TYR A 80 -5.50 3.51 -11.88
C TYR A 80 -4.55 3.03 -10.79
N LEU A 81 -3.49 2.30 -11.16
CA LEU A 81 -2.50 1.78 -10.21
C LEU A 81 -1.92 2.86 -9.29
N PRO A 82 -1.54 4.08 -9.76
CA PRO A 82 -1.07 5.14 -8.88
C PRO A 82 -2.12 5.66 -7.90
N ILE A 83 -3.40 5.51 -8.17
CA ILE A 83 -4.49 5.94 -7.29
C ILE A 83 -4.77 4.85 -6.26
N ILE A 84 -5.09 3.64 -6.71
CA ILE A 84 -5.40 2.51 -5.83
C ILE A 84 -4.20 2.12 -4.95
N GLY A 85 -2.99 2.22 -5.50
CA GLY A 85 -1.72 2.01 -4.80
C GLY A 85 -1.10 3.29 -4.26
N GLY A 86 -1.86 4.35 -4.04
CA GLY A 86 -1.34 5.70 -3.74
C GLY A 86 -0.42 5.76 -2.52
N ILE A 87 -0.67 4.96 -1.49
CA ILE A 87 0.23 4.89 -0.34
C ILE A 87 1.61 4.36 -0.74
N TYR A 88 1.69 3.31 -1.57
CA TYR A 88 2.98 2.79 -2.05
C TYR A 88 3.72 3.82 -2.91
N VAL A 89 2.97 4.56 -3.72
CA VAL A 89 3.52 5.65 -4.54
C VAL A 89 4.07 6.79 -3.67
N ILE A 90 3.32 7.21 -2.65
CA ILE A 90 3.76 8.25 -1.70
C ILE A 90 5.02 7.81 -0.96
N GLU A 91 5.07 6.57 -0.49
CA GLU A 91 6.26 6.00 0.16
C GLU A 91 7.47 6.05 -0.77
N ALA A 92 7.33 5.53 -1.99
CA ALA A 92 8.42 5.53 -2.98
C ALA A 92 8.85 6.94 -3.38
N LEU A 93 7.90 7.85 -3.66
CA LEU A 93 8.19 9.24 -4.00
C LEU A 93 8.89 9.98 -2.86
N SER A 94 8.53 9.71 -1.61
CA SER A 94 9.20 10.34 -0.47
C SER A 94 10.69 10.02 -0.42
N VAL A 95 11.07 8.79 -0.77
CA VAL A 95 12.48 8.37 -0.88
C VAL A 95 13.16 9.05 -2.04
N ILE A 96 12.54 9.08 -3.23
CA ILE A 96 13.08 9.73 -4.43
C ILE A 96 13.33 11.21 -4.15
N ILE A 97 12.32 11.92 -3.64
CA ILE A 97 12.40 13.34 -3.31
C ILE A 97 13.52 13.61 -2.30
N GLN A 98 13.62 12.79 -1.26
CA GLN A 98 14.66 12.92 -0.23
C GLN A 98 16.07 12.75 -0.84
N VAL A 99 16.26 11.69 -1.64
CA VAL A 99 17.56 11.40 -2.25
C VAL A 99 17.96 12.49 -3.26
N VAL A 100 17.04 12.92 -4.10
CA VAL A 100 17.28 14.01 -5.07
C VAL A 100 17.63 15.29 -4.33
N SER A 101 16.85 15.70 -3.33
CA SER A 101 17.13 16.90 -2.55
C SER A 101 18.47 16.83 -1.84
N TYR A 102 18.80 15.68 -1.24
CA TYR A 102 20.07 15.49 -0.56
C TYR A 102 21.28 15.59 -1.49
N LYS A 103 21.15 15.08 -2.72
CA LYS A 103 22.23 15.17 -3.74
C LYS A 103 22.35 16.56 -4.36
N THR A 104 21.23 17.26 -4.62
CA THR A 104 21.21 18.52 -5.37
C THR A 104 21.27 19.77 -4.49
N ARG A 105 20.89 19.70 -3.21
CA ARG A 105 20.77 20.84 -2.30
C ARG A 105 21.75 20.81 -1.13
N ASN A 106 23.01 20.49 -1.37
CA ASN A 106 24.03 20.49 -0.32
C ASN A 106 23.61 19.74 0.97
N LYS A 107 23.11 18.50 0.81
CA LYS A 107 22.68 17.63 1.91
C LYS A 107 21.44 18.12 2.70
N LYS A 108 20.65 19.05 2.14
CA LYS A 108 19.40 19.48 2.78
C LYS A 108 18.33 18.39 2.66
N ARG A 109 17.74 18.02 3.79
CA ARG A 109 16.64 17.05 3.89
C ARG A 109 15.30 17.77 3.70
N VAL A 110 14.38 17.15 2.94
CA VAL A 110 12.98 17.59 2.81
C VAL A 110 12.17 17.01 3.96
N PHE A 111 12.33 15.71 4.18
CA PHE A 111 11.70 14.99 5.29
C PHE A 111 12.72 14.76 6.40
N LEU A 112 12.26 14.61 7.64
CA LEU A 112 13.12 14.24 8.78
C LEU A 112 13.83 12.91 8.49
N MET A 113 13.07 11.95 7.96
CA MET A 113 13.56 10.67 7.46
C MET A 113 12.66 10.20 6.31
N SER A 114 13.16 9.34 5.43
CA SER A 114 12.40 8.65 4.38
C SER A 114 12.63 7.14 4.47
N PRO A 115 11.65 6.28 4.15
CA PRO A 115 10.30 6.61 3.66
C PRO A 115 9.44 7.44 4.61
N ILE A 116 8.27 7.92 4.13
CA ILE A 116 7.49 8.96 4.83
C ILE A 116 6.91 8.50 6.18
N HIS A 117 6.67 7.21 6.39
CA HIS A 117 6.23 6.69 7.68
C HIS A 117 7.25 7.00 8.80
N HIS A 118 8.56 6.89 8.54
CA HIS A 118 9.60 7.26 9.50
C HIS A 118 9.62 8.77 9.82
N HIS A 119 9.19 9.63 8.87
CA HIS A 119 9.01 11.05 9.14
C HIS A 119 7.96 11.30 10.24
N TYR A 120 6.86 10.54 10.21
CA TYR A 120 5.81 10.64 11.22
C TYR A 120 6.23 10.05 12.58
N GLU A 121 6.99 8.95 12.60
CA GLU A 121 7.59 8.41 13.83
C GLU A 121 8.48 9.45 14.51
N LEU A 122 9.36 10.10 13.74
CA LEU A 122 10.25 11.15 14.27
C LEU A 122 9.49 12.41 14.71
N LYS A 123 8.24 12.62 14.25
CA LYS A 123 7.33 13.64 14.78
C LYS A 123 6.65 13.24 16.09
N GLY A 124 6.84 12.02 16.56
CA GLY A 124 6.28 11.52 17.82
C GLY A 124 4.95 10.79 17.71
N TYR A 125 4.48 10.49 16.48
CA TYR A 125 3.30 9.63 16.30
C TYR A 125 3.64 8.18 16.65
N LYS A 126 2.71 7.52 17.33
CA LYS A 126 2.86 6.08 17.64
C LYS A 126 2.63 5.24 16.39
N GLU A 127 3.37 4.15 16.27
CA GLU A 127 3.30 3.22 15.14
C GLU A 127 1.86 2.79 14.76
N PRO A 128 0.98 2.36 15.70
CA PRO A 128 -0.40 2.02 15.37
C PRO A 128 -1.22 3.19 14.79
N GLN A 129 -0.91 4.43 15.18
CA GLN A 129 -1.60 5.61 14.64
C GLN A 129 -1.22 5.85 13.18
N ILE A 130 0.05 5.68 12.85
CA ILE A 130 0.56 5.81 11.47
C ILE A 130 -0.07 4.73 10.59
N VAL A 131 -0.03 3.47 11.05
CA VAL A 131 -0.59 2.32 10.33
C VAL A 131 -2.08 2.50 10.06
N THR A 132 -2.85 2.87 11.09
CA THR A 132 -4.30 3.09 10.95
C THR A 132 -4.59 4.24 9.98
N SER A 133 -3.86 5.36 10.08
CA SER A 133 -4.04 6.51 9.19
C SER A 133 -3.77 6.14 7.73
N PHE A 134 -2.69 5.40 7.48
CA PHE A 134 -2.33 4.97 6.12
C PHE A 134 -3.32 3.95 5.56
N ALA A 135 -3.83 3.02 6.40
CA ALA A 135 -4.86 2.07 6.00
C ALA A 135 -6.18 2.78 5.64
N VAL A 136 -6.59 3.80 6.41
CA VAL A 136 -7.78 4.61 6.10
C VAL A 136 -7.60 5.37 4.78
N ILE A 137 -6.46 6.02 4.58
CA ILE A 137 -6.16 6.73 3.32
C ILE A 137 -6.17 5.74 2.15
N SER A 138 -5.55 4.57 2.29
CA SER A 138 -5.59 3.51 1.28
C SER A 138 -7.02 3.09 0.96
N GLY A 139 -7.87 2.94 1.96
CA GLY A 139 -9.30 2.64 1.77
C GLY A 139 -10.03 3.73 0.97
N ILE A 140 -9.80 5.00 1.29
CA ILE A 140 -10.39 6.13 0.56
C ILE A 140 -9.93 6.12 -0.92
N LEU A 141 -8.64 5.96 -1.16
CA LEU A 141 -8.08 5.90 -2.51
C LEU A 141 -8.62 4.70 -3.31
N THR A 142 -8.82 3.57 -2.65
CA THR A 142 -9.46 2.39 -3.23
C THR A 142 -10.90 2.67 -3.65
N ILE A 143 -11.71 3.29 -2.78
CA ILE A 143 -13.09 3.67 -3.08
C ILE A 143 -13.13 4.61 -4.30
N ILE A 144 -12.27 5.62 -4.33
CA ILE A 144 -12.15 6.54 -5.46
C ILE A 144 -11.80 5.77 -6.74
N SER A 145 -10.83 4.85 -6.69
CA SER A 145 -10.42 4.06 -7.86
C SER A 145 -11.54 3.16 -8.38
N VAL A 146 -12.28 2.50 -7.49
CA VAL A 146 -13.44 1.67 -7.85
C VAL A 146 -14.53 2.53 -8.48
N TYR A 147 -14.84 3.68 -7.87
CA TYR A 147 -15.83 4.61 -8.41
C TYR A 147 -15.47 5.10 -9.83
N LEU A 148 -14.24 5.55 -10.02
CA LEU A 148 -13.76 6.02 -11.32
C LEU A 148 -13.81 4.91 -12.36
N PHE A 149 -13.44 3.69 -11.99
CA PHE A 149 -13.44 2.56 -12.92
C PHE A 149 -14.83 2.20 -13.46
N PHE A 150 -15.87 2.31 -12.65
CA PHE A 150 -17.24 1.96 -13.07
C PHE A 150 -18.01 3.12 -13.69
N ASN A 151 -17.53 4.38 -13.57
CA ASN A 151 -18.23 5.56 -14.07
C ASN A 151 -17.53 6.29 -15.23
N ILE A 152 -16.31 5.87 -15.59
CA ILE A 152 -15.56 6.38 -16.76
C ILE A 152 -15.34 5.25 -17.76
#